data_d02e9e9d3d67121c0227603cce258127
#
_entry.id   d02e9e9d3d67121c0227603cce258127
#
_cell.length_a   1.000
_cell.length_b   1.000
_cell.length_c   1.000
_cell.angle_alpha   90.00
_cell.angle_beta   90.00
_cell.angle_gamma   90.00
#
_symmetry.space_group_name_H-M   'P 1'
#
loop_
_entity.id
_entity.type
_entity.pdbx_description
1 polymer ?
#
loop_
_entity_poly.entity_id
_entity_poly.type
_entity_poly.pdbx_seq_one_letter_code
_entity_poly.pdbx_strand_id
1 'polypeptide(L)'
;MTETLQAPPVMMPRIGDPAPSFTAETTQGPSNFPADYVGKWVILFSHPADFTPVCTTEFMTFATMQEEFQAYNTELVGLSVDGLYSHIAWLRTIKEKIEWKDIKNLEITFPVIADLKMEVARKYGMVQPKADDTRKRPGHGPGHGAKTGPGLRQRKPLPARRRKD
;
A
#
# COMPACT_ATOMS: atom_id res chain seq x y z
N MET A 1 -0.97 33.58 28.58
CA MET A 1 -1.86 32.81 27.69
C MET A 1 -1.03 32.47 26.47
N THR A 2 -0.51 31.25 26.41
CA THR A 2 0.30 30.75 25.27
C THR A 2 -0.67 30.19 24.25
N GLU A 3 -0.89 30.95 23.19
CA GLU A 3 -1.66 30.50 22.03
C GLU A 3 -0.89 29.37 21.33
N THR A 4 -1.40 28.17 21.46
CA THR A 4 -0.85 27.00 20.76
C THR A 4 -1.18 27.18 19.29
N LEU A 5 -0.23 27.65 18.49
CA LEU A 5 -0.34 27.68 17.03
C LEU A 5 -0.55 26.26 16.54
N GLN A 6 -1.79 25.87 16.34
CA GLN A 6 -2.12 24.64 15.64
C GLN A 6 -1.61 24.73 14.21
N ALA A 7 -0.75 23.79 13.83
CA ALA A 7 -0.35 23.65 12.45
C ALA A 7 -1.61 23.51 11.55
N PRO A 8 -1.64 24.19 10.39
CA PRO A 8 -2.81 24.11 9.51
C PRO A 8 -3.08 22.64 9.15
N PRO A 9 -4.34 22.25 9.00
CA PRO A 9 -4.69 20.90 8.61
C PRO A 9 -4.03 20.56 7.28
N VAL A 10 -3.33 19.43 7.23
CA VAL A 10 -2.74 18.92 5.99
C VAL A 10 -3.90 18.54 5.08
N MET A 11 -4.03 19.24 3.97
CA MET A 11 -5.06 19.00 2.96
C MET A 11 -4.43 18.32 1.75
N MET A 12 -5.22 17.47 1.08
CA MET A 12 -4.82 16.89 -0.20
C MET A 12 -4.52 18.03 -1.19
N PRO A 13 -3.39 17.98 -1.93
CA PRO A 13 -3.09 18.95 -2.99
C PRO A 13 -4.24 19.06 -3.99
N ARG A 14 -4.58 20.27 -4.40
CA ARG A 14 -5.60 20.51 -5.40
C ARG A 14 -5.00 20.47 -6.81
N ILE A 15 -5.85 20.30 -7.80
CA ILE A 15 -5.42 20.41 -9.20
C ILE A 15 -4.84 21.82 -9.43
N GLY A 16 -3.61 21.87 -9.92
CA GLY A 16 -2.86 23.12 -10.14
C GLY A 16 -1.96 23.57 -8.98
N ASP A 17 -2.09 22.95 -7.80
CA ASP A 17 -1.15 23.22 -6.71
C ASP A 17 0.24 22.61 -7.01
N PRO A 18 1.33 23.23 -6.55
CA PRO A 18 2.65 22.62 -6.59
C PRO A 18 2.66 21.30 -5.82
N ALA A 19 3.27 20.27 -6.40
CA ALA A 19 3.42 18.99 -5.71
C ALA A 19 4.28 19.15 -4.44
N PRO A 20 3.80 18.71 -3.26
CA PRO A 20 4.55 18.78 -2.01
C PRO A 20 5.90 18.05 -2.12
N SER A 21 6.99 18.76 -1.84
CA SER A 21 8.33 18.19 -1.91
C SER A 21 8.63 17.28 -0.73
N PHE A 22 9.38 16.20 -0.99
CA PHE A 22 9.90 15.30 0.04
C PHE A 22 11.17 14.60 -0.44
N THR A 23 11.92 14.06 0.50
CA THR A 23 13.00 13.09 0.26
C THR A 23 12.62 11.79 0.96
N ALA A 24 12.76 10.67 0.27
CA ALA A 24 12.42 9.36 0.82
C ALA A 24 13.33 8.26 0.30
N GLU A 25 13.52 7.21 1.11
CA GLU A 25 14.16 5.97 0.69
C GLU A 25 13.22 5.16 -0.19
N THR A 26 13.75 4.66 -1.30
CA THR A 26 13.00 3.80 -2.23
C THR A 26 13.76 2.52 -2.53
N THR A 27 13.11 1.57 -3.17
CA THR A 27 13.73 0.31 -3.65
C THR A 27 14.85 0.54 -4.67
N GLN A 28 15.01 1.76 -5.19
CA GLN A 28 16.05 2.15 -6.15
C GLN A 28 17.04 3.19 -5.58
N GLY A 29 17.04 3.36 -4.25
CA GLY A 29 17.85 4.37 -3.56
C GLY A 29 17.02 5.59 -3.17
N PRO A 30 17.68 6.61 -2.56
CA PRO A 30 17.02 7.83 -2.14
C PRO A 30 16.47 8.61 -3.34
N SER A 31 15.27 9.20 -3.17
CA SER A 31 14.62 10.04 -4.18
C SER A 31 14.21 11.38 -3.59
N ASN A 32 14.43 12.45 -4.36
CA ASN A 32 14.00 13.82 -4.05
C ASN A 32 12.83 14.20 -4.95
N PHE A 33 11.64 14.15 -4.41
CA PHE A 33 10.43 14.45 -5.17
C PHE A 33 10.03 15.92 -4.99
N PRO A 34 9.61 16.66 -6.04
CA PRO A 34 9.53 16.27 -7.43
C PRO A 34 10.80 16.54 -8.25
N ALA A 35 11.90 16.94 -7.61
CA ALA A 35 13.11 17.43 -8.29
C ALA A 35 13.71 16.39 -9.26
N ASP A 36 13.73 15.10 -8.89
CA ASP A 36 14.28 14.02 -9.73
C ASP A 36 13.39 13.72 -10.95
N TYR A 37 12.20 14.29 -11.01
CA TYR A 37 11.19 14.02 -12.05
C TYR A 37 10.85 15.25 -12.91
N VAL A 38 11.70 16.26 -12.89
CA VAL A 38 11.46 17.49 -13.68
C VAL A 38 11.30 17.16 -15.16
N GLY A 39 10.24 17.68 -15.78
CA GLY A 39 9.93 17.46 -17.19
C GLY A 39 9.19 16.16 -17.48
N LYS A 40 8.81 15.39 -16.47
CA LYS A 40 8.04 14.14 -16.59
C LYS A 40 6.70 14.24 -15.88
N TRP A 41 5.75 13.44 -16.33
CA TRP A 41 4.55 13.13 -15.54
C TRP A 41 4.90 12.06 -14.51
N VAL A 42 4.29 12.14 -13.34
CA VAL A 42 4.47 11.13 -12.29
C VAL A 42 3.12 10.66 -11.76
N ILE A 43 2.93 9.36 -11.74
CA ILE A 43 1.82 8.73 -11.04
C ILE A 43 2.35 8.24 -9.69
N LEU A 44 2.14 9.04 -8.64
CA LEU A 44 2.40 8.63 -7.26
C LEU A 44 1.17 7.90 -6.73
N PHE A 45 1.30 6.62 -6.41
CA PHE A 45 0.19 5.80 -5.93
C PHE A 45 0.56 5.06 -4.65
N SER A 46 -0.42 4.83 -3.79
CA SER A 46 -0.22 4.12 -2.52
C SER A 46 -0.94 2.79 -2.51
N HIS A 47 -0.36 1.82 -1.78
CA HIS A 47 -1.00 0.54 -1.49
C HIS A 47 -0.96 0.27 0.03
N PRO A 48 -1.92 -0.51 0.56
CA PRO A 48 -2.08 -0.68 2.01
C PRO A 48 -0.98 -1.51 2.68
N ALA A 49 -0.45 -2.53 2.00
CA ALA A 49 0.63 -3.38 2.51
C ALA A 49 1.21 -4.29 1.42
N ASP A 50 2.51 -4.60 1.57
CA ASP A 50 3.20 -5.62 0.79
C ASP A 50 2.56 -7.00 0.99
N PHE A 51 2.84 -7.94 0.09
CA PHE A 51 2.36 -9.33 0.14
C PHE A 51 0.84 -9.51 0.15
N THR A 52 0.07 -8.46 -0.14
CA THR A 52 -1.38 -8.59 -0.30
C THR A 52 -1.75 -9.00 -1.73
N PRO A 53 -2.74 -9.90 -1.93
CA PRO A 53 -3.04 -10.46 -3.26
C PRO A 53 -3.42 -9.41 -4.30
N VAL A 54 -4.28 -8.46 -3.94
CA VAL A 54 -4.76 -7.41 -4.86
C VAL A 54 -3.61 -6.50 -5.26
N CYS A 55 -2.85 -5.97 -4.30
CA CYS A 55 -1.72 -5.09 -4.60
C CYS A 55 -0.66 -5.78 -5.45
N THR A 56 -0.43 -7.07 -5.21
CA THR A 56 0.50 -7.87 -6.02
C THR A 56 0.08 -7.91 -7.49
N THR A 57 -1.19 -8.19 -7.78
CA THR A 57 -1.69 -8.21 -9.16
C THR A 57 -1.74 -6.83 -9.80
N GLU A 58 -1.99 -5.76 -9.02
CA GLU A 58 -1.93 -4.37 -9.50
C GLU A 58 -0.50 -3.98 -9.88
N PHE A 59 0.48 -4.27 -9.02
CA PHE A 59 1.90 -4.02 -9.32
C PHE A 59 2.37 -4.78 -10.56
N MET A 60 1.97 -6.04 -10.71
CA MET A 60 2.26 -6.81 -11.91
C MET A 60 1.63 -6.18 -13.16
N THR A 61 0.39 -5.70 -13.05
CA THR A 61 -0.29 -5.00 -14.16
C THR A 61 0.47 -3.71 -14.52
N PHE A 62 0.81 -2.87 -13.54
CA PHE A 62 1.57 -1.65 -13.79
C PHE A 62 2.94 -1.93 -14.43
N ALA A 63 3.61 -2.98 -13.98
CA ALA A 63 4.90 -3.35 -14.56
C ALA A 63 4.79 -3.81 -16.01
N THR A 64 3.72 -4.53 -16.40
CA THR A 64 3.49 -4.88 -17.81
C THR A 64 3.14 -3.69 -18.69
N MET A 65 2.59 -2.61 -18.11
CA MET A 65 2.23 -1.38 -18.82
C MET A 65 3.33 -0.31 -18.76
N GLN A 66 4.47 -0.60 -18.14
CA GLN A 66 5.50 0.41 -17.89
C GLN A 66 6.04 1.06 -19.15
N GLU A 67 6.25 0.31 -20.23
CA GLU A 67 6.67 0.85 -21.52
C GLU A 67 5.63 1.82 -22.10
N GLU A 68 4.35 1.53 -21.93
CA GLU A 68 3.26 2.43 -22.35
C GLU A 68 3.29 3.75 -21.56
N PHE A 69 3.48 3.70 -20.25
CA PHE A 69 3.63 4.91 -19.42
C PHE A 69 4.84 5.72 -19.86
N GLN A 70 5.98 5.07 -20.10
CA GLN A 70 7.20 5.73 -20.55
C GLN A 70 7.03 6.38 -21.92
N ALA A 71 6.27 5.79 -22.83
CA ALA A 71 5.94 6.38 -24.13
C ALA A 71 5.19 7.72 -23.99
N TYR A 72 4.45 7.92 -22.89
CA TYR A 72 3.81 9.18 -22.52
C TYR A 72 4.65 10.04 -21.58
N ASN A 73 5.97 9.76 -21.49
CA ASN A 73 6.88 10.47 -20.57
C ASN A 73 6.40 10.46 -19.12
N THR A 74 5.83 9.33 -18.68
CA THR A 74 5.21 9.14 -17.37
C THR A 74 6.00 8.11 -16.56
N GLU A 75 6.33 8.45 -15.32
CA GLU A 75 6.97 7.57 -14.34
C GLU A 75 5.98 7.11 -13.28
N LEU A 76 6.15 5.85 -12.85
CA LEU A 76 5.37 5.27 -11.76
C LEU A 76 6.20 5.32 -10.47
N VAL A 77 5.58 5.70 -9.38
CA VAL A 77 6.19 5.71 -8.03
C VAL A 77 5.21 5.12 -7.04
N GLY A 78 5.52 3.95 -6.50
CA GLY A 78 4.73 3.29 -5.47
C GLY A 78 5.05 3.83 -4.08
N LEU A 79 4.10 3.69 -3.14
CA LEU A 79 4.24 4.12 -1.76
C LEU A 79 3.49 3.17 -0.82
N SER A 80 4.10 2.74 0.27
CA SER A 80 3.36 2.17 1.40
C SER A 80 4.04 2.46 2.74
N VAL A 81 3.36 2.08 3.82
CA VAL A 81 3.87 2.19 5.20
C VAL A 81 4.83 1.05 5.58
N ASP A 82 5.11 0.15 4.66
CA ASP A 82 6.07 -0.93 4.88
C ASP A 82 7.52 -0.42 4.77
N GLY A 83 8.44 -1.21 5.31
CA GLY A 83 9.86 -0.86 5.29
C GLY A 83 10.55 -1.27 3.99
N LEU A 84 11.68 -0.64 3.69
CA LEU A 84 12.47 -0.88 2.49
C LEU A 84 12.78 -2.37 2.25
N TYR A 85 13.19 -3.09 3.28
CA TYR A 85 13.49 -4.53 3.16
C TYR A 85 12.26 -5.39 2.88
N SER A 86 11.08 -4.98 3.37
CA SER A 86 9.81 -5.62 3.02
C SER A 86 9.53 -5.46 1.53
N HIS A 87 9.63 -4.25 1.01
CA HIS A 87 9.47 -3.97 -0.42
C HIS A 87 10.41 -4.83 -1.28
N ILE A 88 11.70 -4.83 -0.96
CA ILE A 88 12.71 -5.60 -1.69
C ILE A 88 12.35 -7.10 -1.69
N ALA A 89 11.98 -7.65 -0.52
CA ALA A 89 11.59 -9.05 -0.40
C ALA A 89 10.31 -9.37 -1.19
N TRP A 90 9.33 -8.48 -1.14
CA TRP A 90 8.07 -8.63 -1.87
C TRP A 90 8.27 -8.58 -3.39
N LEU A 91 8.98 -7.56 -3.91
CA LEU A 91 9.28 -7.44 -5.34
C LEU A 91 10.09 -8.65 -5.87
N ARG A 92 11.04 -9.14 -5.08
CA ARG A 92 11.76 -10.38 -5.40
C ARG A 92 10.81 -11.58 -5.44
N THR A 93 9.89 -11.69 -4.49
CA THR A 93 8.90 -12.77 -4.45
C THR A 93 7.98 -12.72 -5.68
N ILE A 94 7.55 -11.53 -6.09
CA ILE A 94 6.78 -11.35 -7.33
C ILE A 94 7.56 -11.89 -8.52
N LYS A 95 8.82 -11.50 -8.69
CA LYS A 95 9.66 -11.93 -9.80
C LYS A 95 9.90 -13.44 -9.80
N GLU A 96 10.21 -14.02 -8.64
CA GLU A 96 10.71 -15.40 -8.56
C GLU A 96 9.61 -16.47 -8.39
N LYS A 97 8.46 -16.11 -7.81
CA LYS A 97 7.50 -17.10 -7.30
C LYS A 97 6.04 -16.84 -7.71
N ILE A 98 5.72 -15.69 -8.26
CA ILE A 98 4.34 -15.38 -8.57
C ILE A 98 4.11 -15.49 -10.08
N GLU A 99 3.10 -16.28 -10.42
CA GLU A 99 2.55 -16.37 -11.77
C GLU A 99 1.10 -15.87 -11.75
N TRP A 100 0.76 -15.00 -12.68
CA TRP A 100 -0.60 -14.47 -12.81
C TRP A 100 -0.92 -14.17 -14.29
N LYS A 101 -2.00 -14.76 -14.82
CA LYS A 101 -2.43 -14.60 -16.22
C LYS A 101 -1.29 -14.79 -17.22
N ASP A 102 -0.59 -15.89 -17.17
CA ASP A 102 0.55 -16.21 -18.04
C ASP A 102 1.79 -15.29 -17.87
N ILE A 103 1.72 -14.32 -16.94
CA ILE A 103 2.83 -13.44 -16.58
C ILE A 103 3.65 -14.11 -15.49
N LYS A 104 4.93 -14.32 -15.75
CA LYS A 104 5.91 -14.89 -14.82
C LYS A 104 7.28 -14.24 -15.01
N ASN A 105 8.13 -14.35 -14.01
CA ASN A 105 9.46 -13.73 -13.99
C ASN A 105 9.43 -12.21 -14.25
N LEU A 106 8.34 -11.55 -13.87
CA LEU A 106 8.14 -10.13 -14.10
C LEU A 106 8.96 -9.30 -13.11
N GLU A 107 9.79 -8.41 -13.64
CA GLU A 107 10.53 -7.45 -12.84
C GLU A 107 9.77 -6.13 -12.72
N ILE A 108 9.58 -5.69 -11.48
CA ILE A 108 9.02 -4.36 -11.22
C ILE A 108 10.18 -3.39 -11.12
N THR A 109 10.26 -2.46 -12.07
CA THR A 109 11.39 -1.54 -12.24
C THR A 109 11.07 -0.10 -11.85
N PHE A 110 9.86 0.19 -11.36
CA PHE A 110 9.56 1.49 -10.77
C PHE A 110 9.86 1.51 -9.26
N PRO A 111 10.27 2.67 -8.69
CA PRO A 111 10.62 2.77 -7.28
C PRO A 111 9.39 2.63 -6.38
N VAL A 112 9.61 2.03 -5.19
CA VAL A 112 8.61 1.94 -4.12
C VAL A 112 9.16 2.63 -2.88
N ILE A 113 8.45 3.64 -2.40
CA ILE A 113 8.81 4.46 -1.25
C ILE A 113 8.46 3.74 0.06
N ALA A 114 9.42 3.67 0.97
CA ALA A 114 9.26 3.17 2.33
C ALA A 114 8.83 4.30 3.28
N ASP A 115 7.53 4.54 3.41
CA ASP A 115 6.97 5.64 4.22
C ASP A 115 6.51 5.16 5.61
N LEU A 116 7.42 4.52 6.37
CA LEU A 116 7.16 3.95 7.70
C LEU A 116 6.50 4.91 8.68
N LYS A 117 6.79 6.20 8.56
CA LYS A 117 6.26 7.26 9.42
C LYS A 117 5.03 7.95 8.85
N MET A 118 4.58 7.54 7.67
CA MET A 118 3.49 8.17 6.94
C MET A 118 3.72 9.69 6.69
N GLU A 119 4.97 10.10 6.52
CA GLU A 119 5.31 11.51 6.29
C GLU A 119 4.89 11.97 4.89
N VAL A 120 5.16 11.15 3.88
CA VAL A 120 4.72 11.40 2.50
C VAL A 120 3.21 11.25 2.39
N ALA A 121 2.66 10.17 2.92
CA ALA A 121 1.22 9.93 2.90
C ALA A 121 0.41 11.07 3.55
N ARG A 122 0.91 11.66 4.65
CA ARG A 122 0.30 12.84 5.28
C ARG A 122 0.41 14.07 4.41
N LYS A 123 1.58 14.37 3.83
CA LYS A 123 1.77 15.53 2.94
C LYS A 123 0.80 15.52 1.76
N TYR A 124 0.48 14.34 1.26
CA TYR A 124 -0.44 14.16 0.14
C TYR A 124 -1.90 13.94 0.55
N GLY A 125 -2.22 14.07 1.85
CA GLY A 125 -3.57 13.90 2.35
C GLY A 125 -4.14 12.49 2.19
N MET A 126 -3.28 11.47 2.02
CA MET A 126 -3.68 10.06 1.89
C MET A 126 -4.10 9.45 3.24
N VAL A 127 -3.76 10.09 4.35
CA VAL A 127 -4.09 9.66 5.71
C VAL A 127 -5.20 10.55 6.26
N GLN A 128 -6.27 9.93 6.78
CA GLN A 128 -7.36 10.70 7.38
C GLN A 128 -6.87 11.51 8.59
N PRO A 129 -7.35 12.75 8.81
CA PRO A 129 -6.85 13.65 9.84
C PRO A 129 -6.87 13.12 11.28
N LYS A 130 -7.65 12.09 11.56
CA LYS A 130 -7.77 11.44 12.88
C LYS A 130 -7.21 10.03 12.92
N ALA A 131 -6.51 9.58 11.89
CA ALA A 131 -5.85 8.27 11.87
C ALA A 131 -4.49 8.36 12.55
N ASP A 132 -4.41 7.93 13.81
CA ASP A 132 -3.16 7.93 14.59
C ASP A 132 -2.18 6.85 14.13
N ASP A 133 -2.68 5.69 13.77
CA ASP A 133 -1.89 4.55 13.28
C ASP A 133 -2.82 3.60 12.53
N THR A 134 -2.47 3.25 11.31
CA THR A 134 -3.24 2.28 10.52
C THR A 134 -3.29 0.90 11.17
N ARG A 135 -2.37 0.61 12.11
CA ARG A 135 -2.32 -0.63 12.89
C ARG A 135 -3.19 -0.62 14.14
N LYS A 136 -3.62 0.56 14.63
CA LYS A 136 -4.59 0.68 15.72
C LYS A 136 -6.01 0.67 15.17
N ARG A 137 -6.56 -0.53 14.94
CA ARG A 137 -8.00 -0.65 14.70
C ARG A 137 -8.75 -0.16 15.94
N PRO A 138 -9.79 0.70 15.81
CA PRO A 138 -10.69 0.99 16.93
C PRO A 138 -11.28 -0.34 17.41
N GLY A 139 -10.98 -0.74 18.65
CA GLY A 139 -11.49 -1.98 19.25
C GLY A 139 -10.45 -3.05 19.61
N HIS A 140 -9.18 -2.90 19.30
CA HIS A 140 -8.10 -3.76 19.81
C HIS A 140 -7.33 -3.02 20.92
N GLY A 141 -8.00 -2.77 22.06
CA GLY A 141 -7.31 -2.46 23.29
C GLY A 141 -6.60 -3.71 23.85
N PRO A 142 -5.47 -3.58 24.58
CA PRO A 142 -4.86 -4.71 25.28
C PRO A 142 -5.86 -5.19 26.33
N GLY A 143 -6.37 -6.42 26.16
CA GLY A 143 -7.13 -7.11 27.20
C GLY A 143 -8.63 -7.23 27.01
N HIS A 144 -9.09 -7.73 25.90
CA HIS A 144 -10.31 -8.52 25.92
C HIS A 144 -9.89 -9.99 25.86
N GLY A 145 -9.69 -10.54 27.07
CA GLY A 145 -9.66 -11.96 27.29
C GLY A 145 -10.86 -12.59 26.59
N ALA A 146 -10.64 -13.69 25.87
CA ALA A 146 -11.67 -14.47 25.23
C ALA A 146 -12.80 -14.70 26.22
N LYS A 147 -13.89 -13.94 26.12
CA LYS A 147 -15.16 -14.37 26.68
C LYS A 147 -15.55 -15.58 25.87
N THR A 148 -15.38 -16.76 26.46
CA THR A 148 -15.97 -18.00 26.01
C THR A 148 -17.48 -17.75 25.87
N GLY A 149 -17.91 -17.53 24.65
CA GLY A 149 -19.33 -17.48 24.31
C GLY A 149 -19.97 -18.83 24.60
N PRO A 150 -21.26 -18.91 24.91
CA PRO A 150 -21.96 -20.13 25.24
C PRO A 150 -21.82 -21.13 24.07
N GLY A 151 -21.43 -22.36 24.42
CA GLY A 151 -21.00 -23.46 23.61
C GLY A 151 -21.60 -23.57 22.20
N LEU A 152 -20.73 -23.84 21.23
CA LEU A 152 -21.11 -24.31 19.90
C LEU A 152 -22.05 -25.50 20.08
N ARG A 153 -23.34 -25.31 19.78
CA ARG A 153 -24.27 -26.42 19.62
C ARG A 153 -23.73 -27.30 18.49
N GLN A 154 -23.35 -28.51 18.85
CA GLN A 154 -23.02 -29.55 17.89
C GLN A 154 -24.20 -29.73 16.93
N ARG A 155 -23.98 -29.42 15.67
CA ARG A 155 -24.99 -29.75 14.63
C ARG A 155 -25.02 -31.28 14.51
N LYS A 156 -26.18 -31.85 14.74
CA LYS A 156 -26.43 -33.28 14.48
C LYS A 156 -26.11 -33.58 13.01
N PRO A 157 -25.44 -34.69 12.71
CA PRO A 157 -25.18 -35.10 11.34
C PRO A 157 -26.50 -35.37 10.61
N LEU A 158 -26.61 -34.91 9.38
CA LEU A 158 -27.72 -35.19 8.48
C LEU A 158 -27.80 -36.68 8.18
N PRO A 159 -28.99 -37.29 8.16
CA PRO A 159 -29.16 -38.70 7.83
C PRO A 159 -28.75 -38.96 6.36
N ALA A 160 -28.02 -40.07 6.16
CA ALA A 160 -27.58 -40.51 4.86
C ALA A 160 -28.79 -40.70 3.89
N ARG A 161 -28.71 -40.08 2.71
CA ARG A 161 -29.67 -40.31 1.62
C ARG A 161 -29.54 -41.76 1.18
N ARG A 162 -30.62 -42.55 1.37
CA ARG A 162 -30.77 -43.87 0.73
C ARG A 162 -30.77 -43.69 -0.78
N ARG A 163 -29.86 -44.36 -1.49
CA ARG A 163 -29.98 -44.57 -2.92
C ARG A 163 -31.22 -45.48 -3.14
N LYS A 164 -32.09 -45.09 -4.00
CA LYS A 164 -33.11 -45.99 -4.58
C LYS A 164 -32.43 -46.63 -5.78
N ASP A 165 -32.41 -47.93 -5.74
CA ASP A 165 -32.14 -48.79 -6.89
C ASP A 165 -33.25 -48.61 -7.96
#